data_deba1e9933fbad5142fd44e4e4919da7
#
_entry.id   deba1e9933fbad5142fd44e4e4919da7
#
_cell.length_a   1.000
_cell.length_b   1.000
_cell.length_c   1.000
_cell.angle_alpha   90.00
_cell.angle_beta   90.00
_cell.angle_gamma   90.00
#
_symmetry.space_group_name_H-M   'P 1'
#
loop_
_entity.id
_entity.type
_entity.pdbx_description
1 polymer ?
#
loop_
_entity_poly.entity_id
_entity_poly.type
_entity_poly.pdbx_seq_one_letter_code
_entity_poly.pdbx_strand_id
1 'polypeptide(L)'
;DARPSYQRTDDFWHEAAVVGWRPDLQTDTSPRSLLDYCQQRSQTEQDEGAHFHYRTVLTNLCAAVIESAVGQPFDEYFAQRLWQPMGCEQDANVVIDATGLPYMGAGMSACARDLARFGELLRNDGFYNDTQIVPASWVRDTRLGNDQVRQLFAASEYRGLLPNGHYRNQVWADPTAQEIMCIGIHGQSIYVNRAKALVCVKLSSHPYPADFPLYGTTYRAL
;
A
#
# COMPACT_ATOMS: atom_id res chain seq x y z
N ASP A 1 17.91 -7.55 -13.33
CA ASP A 1 16.57 -7.30 -13.81
C ASP A 1 15.59 -7.48 -12.65
N ALA A 2 15.08 -6.38 -12.11
CA ALA A 2 14.29 -6.34 -10.89
C ALA A 2 12.83 -6.80 -11.10
N ARG A 3 12.59 -7.84 -11.88
CA ARG A 3 11.25 -8.34 -12.18
C ARG A 3 10.88 -9.72 -11.63
N PRO A 4 11.62 -10.34 -10.69
CA PRO A 4 11.23 -11.65 -10.19
C PRO A 4 9.86 -11.67 -9.52
N SER A 5 9.54 -10.64 -8.73
CA SER A 5 8.34 -10.59 -7.90
C SER A 5 7.01 -10.46 -8.64
N TYR A 6 7.03 -10.32 -9.95
CA TYR A 6 5.81 -10.21 -10.77
C TYR A 6 5.78 -11.20 -11.95
N GLN A 7 6.56 -12.27 -11.87
CA GLN A 7 6.45 -13.37 -12.80
C GLN A 7 5.20 -14.20 -12.51
N ARG A 8 4.71 -14.93 -13.52
CA ARG A 8 3.47 -15.70 -13.42
C ARG A 8 3.44 -16.74 -12.28
N THR A 9 4.61 -17.18 -11.83
CA THR A 9 4.81 -18.20 -10.79
C THR A 9 5.05 -17.61 -9.41
N ASP A 10 5.02 -16.27 -9.28
CA ASP A 10 5.28 -15.60 -8.01
C ASP A 10 4.14 -15.77 -7.01
N ASP A 11 4.50 -15.76 -5.73
CA ASP A 11 3.56 -15.78 -4.61
C ASP A 11 2.49 -14.69 -4.69
N PHE A 12 2.84 -13.50 -5.20
CA PHE A 12 1.89 -12.42 -5.44
C PHE A 12 0.74 -12.85 -6.35
N TRP A 13 1.03 -13.59 -7.44
CA TRP A 13 -0.02 -14.02 -8.37
C TRP A 13 -0.86 -15.15 -7.79
N HIS A 14 -0.28 -16.02 -6.98
CA HIS A 14 -1.04 -17.03 -6.23
C HIS A 14 -1.97 -16.38 -5.20
N GLU A 15 -1.50 -15.33 -4.52
CA GLU A 15 -2.33 -14.51 -3.63
C GLU A 15 -3.47 -13.82 -4.41
N ALA A 16 -3.16 -13.20 -5.56
CA ALA A 16 -4.14 -12.57 -6.43
C ALA A 16 -5.18 -13.57 -7.00
N ALA A 17 -4.80 -14.84 -7.14
CA ALA A 17 -5.72 -15.89 -7.55
C ALA A 17 -6.81 -16.16 -6.51
N VAL A 18 -6.49 -16.03 -5.21
CA VAL A 18 -7.47 -16.22 -4.12
C VAL A 18 -8.65 -15.25 -4.23
N VAL A 19 -8.40 -14.04 -4.71
CA VAL A 19 -9.42 -13.01 -4.93
C VAL A 19 -9.95 -12.96 -6.36
N GLY A 20 -9.67 -13.98 -7.16
CA GLY A 20 -10.20 -14.13 -8.52
C GLY A 20 -9.51 -13.31 -9.61
N TRP A 21 -8.42 -12.59 -9.34
CA TRP A 21 -7.67 -11.86 -10.38
C TRP A 21 -6.89 -12.78 -11.33
N ARG A 22 -6.56 -13.98 -10.86
CA ARG A 22 -5.86 -15.00 -11.64
C ARG A 22 -6.51 -16.36 -11.50
N PRO A 23 -7.74 -16.53 -12.00
CA PRO A 23 -8.48 -17.79 -11.89
C PRO A 23 -7.77 -18.96 -12.59
N ASP A 24 -6.90 -18.67 -13.56
CA ASP A 24 -6.07 -19.66 -14.25
C ASP A 24 -5.00 -20.31 -13.37
N LEU A 25 -4.72 -19.74 -12.21
CA LEU A 25 -3.78 -20.29 -11.21
C LEU A 25 -4.49 -21.04 -10.07
N GLN A 26 -5.81 -21.04 -10.03
CA GLN A 26 -6.57 -21.79 -9.03
C GLN A 26 -6.61 -23.28 -9.35
N THR A 27 -6.49 -24.09 -8.32
CA THR A 27 -6.61 -25.55 -8.35
C THR A 27 -7.51 -26.01 -7.22
N ASP A 28 -7.88 -27.29 -7.19
CA ASP A 28 -8.71 -27.87 -6.11
C ASP A 28 -8.07 -27.76 -4.72
N THR A 29 -6.75 -27.60 -4.67
CA THR A 29 -5.98 -27.48 -3.42
C THR A 29 -5.60 -26.04 -3.08
N SER A 30 -5.98 -25.06 -3.91
CA SER A 30 -5.71 -23.66 -3.66
C SER A 30 -6.44 -23.16 -2.40
N PRO A 31 -5.83 -22.23 -1.64
CA PRO A 31 -6.48 -21.55 -0.53
C PRO A 31 -7.80 -20.88 -0.98
N ARG A 32 -8.82 -20.97 -0.13
CA ARG A 32 -10.14 -20.40 -0.43
C ARG A 32 -10.30 -18.97 0.06
N SER A 33 -9.44 -18.55 0.97
CA SER A 33 -9.46 -17.21 1.54
C SER A 33 -8.04 -16.65 1.66
N LEU A 34 -7.92 -15.33 1.80
CA LEU A 34 -6.66 -14.66 2.09
C LEU A 34 -6.06 -15.14 3.41
N LEU A 35 -6.90 -15.41 4.40
CA LEU A 35 -6.44 -15.93 5.69
C LEU A 35 -5.89 -17.35 5.58
N ASP A 36 -6.58 -18.24 4.84
CA ASP A 36 -6.06 -19.59 4.55
C ASP A 36 -4.72 -19.53 3.81
N TYR A 37 -4.62 -18.60 2.85
CA TYR A 37 -3.37 -18.36 2.12
C TYR A 37 -2.22 -17.97 3.06
N CYS A 38 -2.48 -17.09 4.01
CA CYS A 38 -1.49 -16.69 5.02
C CYS A 38 -1.12 -17.83 5.96
N GLN A 39 -2.10 -18.61 6.42
CA GLN A 39 -1.88 -19.75 7.36
C GLN A 39 -0.99 -20.84 6.75
N GLN A 40 -1.04 -21.04 5.44
CA GLN A 40 -0.18 -22.00 4.75
C GLN A 40 1.28 -21.57 4.69
N ARG A 41 1.60 -20.31 5.04
CA ARG A 41 2.94 -19.74 5.06
C ARG A 41 3.49 -19.63 6.47
N SER A 42 3.75 -20.80 7.06
CA SER A 42 4.18 -20.91 8.46
C SER A 42 5.70 -20.84 8.66
N GLN A 43 6.48 -20.82 7.58
CA GLN A 43 7.94 -20.76 7.67
C GLN A 43 8.41 -19.32 7.72
N THR A 44 9.21 -19.02 8.73
CA THR A 44 9.95 -17.76 8.84
C THR A 44 11.23 -17.85 8.00
N GLU A 45 11.40 -16.95 7.05
CA GLU A 45 12.60 -16.90 6.21
C GLU A 45 13.77 -16.23 6.93
N GLN A 46 13.47 -15.32 7.87
CA GLN A 46 14.46 -14.50 8.57
C GLN A 46 13.93 -14.08 9.94
N ASP A 47 14.84 -13.67 10.81
CA ASP A 47 14.50 -13.09 12.11
C ASP A 47 13.70 -11.80 11.95
N GLU A 48 12.76 -11.59 12.87
CA GLU A 48 11.91 -10.41 12.87
C GLU A 48 12.75 -9.13 12.99
N GLY A 49 12.50 -8.18 12.07
CA GLY A 49 13.20 -6.90 12.05
C GLY A 49 14.66 -6.94 11.55
N ALA A 50 15.14 -8.08 11.02
CA ALA A 50 16.50 -8.20 10.49
C ALA A 50 16.68 -7.57 9.10
N HIS A 51 15.64 -7.61 8.26
CA HIS A 51 15.68 -7.12 6.89
C HIS A 51 14.39 -6.40 6.52
N PHE A 52 14.48 -5.47 5.57
CA PHE A 52 13.32 -4.95 4.89
C PHE A 52 12.97 -5.87 3.71
N HIS A 53 11.75 -6.39 3.72
CA HIS A 53 11.21 -7.18 2.64
C HIS A 53 9.76 -6.74 2.39
N TYR A 54 9.47 -6.21 1.19
CA TYR A 54 8.12 -5.82 0.80
C TYR A 54 7.24 -7.07 0.58
N ARG A 55 6.14 -7.14 1.31
CA ARG A 55 5.21 -8.29 1.26
C ARG A 55 3.76 -7.81 1.24
N THR A 56 3.08 -7.97 0.12
CA THR A 56 1.66 -7.62 -0.05
C THR A 56 0.77 -8.38 0.92
N VAL A 57 1.03 -9.65 1.12
CA VAL A 57 0.26 -10.54 2.01
C VAL A 57 0.12 -10.02 3.44
N LEU A 58 1.13 -9.34 3.97
CA LEU A 58 1.08 -8.77 5.31
C LEU A 58 0.07 -7.62 5.43
N THR A 59 -0.16 -6.90 4.34
CA THR A 59 -1.18 -5.84 4.30
C THR A 59 -2.59 -6.42 4.36
N ASN A 60 -2.82 -7.58 3.75
CA ASN A 60 -4.12 -8.26 3.83
C ASN A 60 -4.42 -8.74 5.25
N LEU A 61 -3.41 -9.23 5.98
CA LEU A 61 -3.57 -9.58 7.39
C LEU A 61 -3.98 -8.39 8.26
N CYS A 62 -3.59 -7.16 7.90
CA CYS A 62 -3.99 -5.97 8.63
C CYS A 62 -5.52 -5.79 8.63
N ALA A 63 -6.22 -6.12 7.53
CA ALA A 63 -7.69 -6.07 7.51
C ALA A 63 -8.29 -7.02 8.55
N ALA A 64 -7.87 -8.29 8.55
CA ALA A 64 -8.37 -9.29 9.50
C ALA A 64 -8.08 -8.90 10.96
N VAL A 65 -6.90 -8.32 11.23
CA VAL A 65 -6.53 -7.83 12.57
C VAL A 65 -7.42 -6.66 12.98
N ILE A 66 -7.69 -5.71 12.07
CA ILE A 66 -8.56 -4.57 12.35
C ILE A 66 -9.98 -5.05 12.61
N GLU A 67 -10.56 -5.90 11.77
CA GLU A 67 -11.91 -6.46 11.98
C GLU A 67 -12.03 -7.16 13.33
N SER A 68 -11.05 -7.98 13.68
CA SER A 68 -11.01 -8.64 14.96
C SER A 68 -10.93 -7.67 16.15
N ALA A 69 -10.17 -6.60 16.01
CA ALA A 69 -9.96 -5.62 17.07
C ALA A 69 -11.17 -4.69 17.27
N VAL A 70 -11.87 -4.34 16.19
CA VAL A 70 -12.99 -3.39 16.24
C VAL A 70 -14.37 -4.06 16.30
N GLY A 71 -14.45 -5.34 15.96
CA GLY A 71 -15.69 -6.13 16.01
C GLY A 71 -16.70 -5.78 14.91
N GLN A 72 -16.23 -5.23 13.78
CA GLN A 72 -17.08 -4.90 12.62
C GLN A 72 -16.29 -5.10 11.31
N PRO A 73 -16.96 -5.24 10.14
CA PRO A 73 -16.32 -5.34 8.84
C PRO A 73 -15.37 -4.18 8.55
N PHE A 74 -14.25 -4.47 7.88
CA PHE A 74 -13.22 -3.47 7.60
C PHE A 74 -13.73 -2.33 6.74
N ASP A 75 -14.51 -2.63 5.71
CA ASP A 75 -15.08 -1.63 4.78
C ASP A 75 -15.99 -0.64 5.50
N GLU A 76 -16.82 -1.11 6.42
CA GLU A 76 -17.65 -0.23 7.25
C GLU A 76 -16.79 0.65 8.17
N TYR A 77 -15.81 0.06 8.84
CA TYR A 77 -14.88 0.80 9.70
C TYR A 77 -14.09 1.84 8.90
N PHE A 78 -13.55 1.47 7.76
CA PHE A 78 -12.83 2.35 6.85
C PHE A 78 -13.71 3.50 6.36
N ALA A 79 -14.95 3.20 5.94
CA ALA A 79 -15.89 4.21 5.49
C ALA A 79 -16.17 5.24 6.59
N GLN A 80 -16.46 4.79 7.81
CA GLN A 80 -16.80 5.65 8.94
C GLN A 80 -15.61 6.47 9.47
N ARG A 81 -14.41 5.88 9.47
CA ARG A 81 -13.24 6.47 10.14
C ARG A 81 -12.34 7.27 9.22
N LEU A 82 -12.40 7.01 7.90
CA LEU A 82 -11.52 7.66 6.93
C LEU A 82 -12.29 8.25 5.75
N TRP A 83 -13.05 7.43 5.00
CA TRP A 83 -13.62 7.84 3.72
C TRP A 83 -14.65 8.97 3.84
N GLN A 84 -15.62 8.82 4.73
CA GLN A 84 -16.64 9.83 4.99
C GLN A 84 -16.06 11.11 5.62
N PRO A 85 -15.21 11.03 6.66
CA PRO A 85 -14.59 12.25 7.23
C PRO A 85 -13.74 13.04 6.25
N MET A 86 -13.11 12.38 5.25
CA MET A 86 -12.41 13.07 4.16
C MET A 86 -13.35 13.77 3.18
N GLY A 87 -14.67 13.60 3.27
CA GLY A 87 -15.63 14.19 2.33
C GLY A 87 -15.45 13.67 0.91
N CYS A 88 -15.17 12.38 0.77
CA CYS A 88 -15.04 11.74 -0.55
C CYS A 88 -16.34 11.85 -1.34
N GLU A 89 -16.22 12.14 -2.65
CA GLU A 89 -17.38 12.42 -3.52
C GLU A 89 -18.02 11.15 -4.06
N GLN A 90 -17.22 10.08 -4.16
CA GLN A 90 -17.63 8.83 -4.76
C GLN A 90 -17.36 7.66 -3.81
N ASP A 91 -18.15 6.60 -3.96
CA ASP A 91 -17.85 5.35 -3.31
C ASP A 91 -16.53 4.76 -3.87
N ALA A 92 -15.77 4.14 -2.99
CA ALA A 92 -14.67 3.28 -3.40
C ALA A 92 -15.13 1.82 -3.44
N ASN A 93 -14.56 1.04 -4.35
CA ASN A 93 -14.78 -0.40 -4.39
C ASN A 93 -13.52 -1.12 -3.96
N VAL A 94 -13.66 -2.21 -3.24
CA VAL A 94 -12.56 -3.08 -2.86
C VAL A 94 -12.86 -4.51 -3.30
N VAL A 95 -11.84 -5.18 -3.83
CA VAL A 95 -11.94 -6.62 -4.12
C VAL A 95 -11.94 -7.36 -2.79
N ILE A 96 -12.81 -8.35 -2.66
CA ILE A 96 -12.91 -9.22 -1.47
C ILE A 96 -12.64 -10.67 -1.86
N ASP A 97 -12.22 -11.48 -0.90
CA ASP A 97 -12.16 -12.93 -1.06
C ASP A 97 -13.54 -13.59 -0.85
N ALA A 98 -13.60 -14.90 -0.93
CA ALA A 98 -14.84 -15.68 -0.75
C ALA A 98 -15.44 -15.57 0.66
N THR A 99 -14.69 -15.09 1.65
CA THR A 99 -15.15 -14.88 3.03
C THR A 99 -15.60 -13.45 3.31
N GLY A 100 -15.39 -12.53 2.35
CA GLY A 100 -15.68 -11.11 2.48
C GLY A 100 -14.49 -10.29 2.97
N LEU A 101 -13.33 -10.91 3.23
CA LEU A 101 -12.13 -10.15 3.66
C LEU A 101 -11.58 -9.33 2.49
N PRO A 102 -11.35 -8.01 2.67
CA PRO A 102 -10.85 -7.16 1.60
C PRO A 102 -9.38 -7.43 1.25
N TYR A 103 -9.08 -7.39 -0.06
CA TYR A 103 -7.73 -7.47 -0.59
C TYR A 103 -7.03 -6.12 -0.46
N MET A 104 -6.55 -5.82 0.75
CA MET A 104 -5.97 -4.52 1.09
C MET A 104 -4.65 -4.22 0.39
N GLY A 105 -3.95 -5.25 -0.03
CA GLY A 105 -2.64 -5.10 -0.68
C GLY A 105 -2.73 -4.46 -2.06
N ALA A 106 -3.88 -4.58 -2.78
CA ALA A 106 -4.00 -4.10 -4.15
C ALA A 106 -5.44 -3.96 -4.68
N GLY A 107 -6.46 -4.13 -3.88
CA GLY A 107 -7.84 -4.36 -4.36
C GLY A 107 -8.73 -3.13 -4.48
N MET A 108 -8.25 -1.94 -4.12
CA MET A 108 -9.10 -0.75 -4.05
C MET A 108 -9.17 -0.01 -5.39
N SER A 109 -10.38 0.35 -5.80
CA SER A 109 -10.66 1.28 -6.90
C SER A 109 -11.38 2.51 -6.39
N ALA A 110 -10.84 3.69 -6.68
CA ALA A 110 -11.40 4.99 -6.27
C ALA A 110 -11.14 6.05 -7.33
N CYS A 111 -11.90 7.15 -7.31
CA CYS A 111 -11.65 8.24 -8.24
C CYS A 111 -10.39 9.04 -7.85
N ALA A 112 -9.72 9.61 -8.86
CA ALA A 112 -8.47 10.35 -8.66
C ALA A 112 -8.63 11.52 -7.68
N ARG A 113 -9.78 12.16 -7.64
CA ARG A 113 -10.06 13.30 -6.76
C ARG A 113 -10.12 12.90 -5.29
N ASP A 114 -10.71 11.74 -4.99
CA ASP A 114 -10.77 11.21 -3.63
C ASP A 114 -9.41 10.69 -3.16
N LEU A 115 -8.64 10.09 -4.06
CA LEU A 115 -7.24 9.75 -3.80
C LEU A 115 -6.37 10.99 -3.54
N ALA A 116 -6.68 12.13 -4.22
CA ALA A 116 -6.00 13.39 -3.93
C ALA A 116 -6.36 13.94 -2.54
N ARG A 117 -7.61 13.75 -2.06
CA ARG A 117 -7.98 14.09 -0.67
C ARG A 117 -7.17 13.28 0.35
N PHE A 118 -6.93 12.00 0.06
CA PHE A 118 -6.06 11.19 0.89
C PHE A 118 -4.60 11.70 0.87
N GLY A 119 -4.10 12.10 -0.30
CA GLY A 119 -2.78 12.74 -0.41
C GLY A 119 -2.70 14.04 0.39
N GLU A 120 -3.75 14.87 0.36
CA GLU A 120 -3.85 16.11 1.13
C GLU A 120 -3.92 15.85 2.64
N LEU A 121 -4.63 14.80 3.06
CA LEU A 121 -4.64 14.35 4.44
C LEU A 121 -3.22 14.02 4.94
N LEU A 122 -2.44 13.28 4.16
CA LEU A 122 -1.03 12.97 4.48
C LEU A 122 -0.15 14.23 4.47
N ARG A 123 -0.38 15.16 3.53
CA ARG A 123 0.37 16.41 3.45
C ARG A 123 0.18 17.29 4.68
N ASN A 124 -1.01 17.27 5.27
CA ASN A 124 -1.42 18.09 6.41
C ASN A 124 -1.37 17.34 7.75
N ASP A 125 -0.45 16.38 7.90
CA ASP A 125 -0.26 15.62 9.14
C ASP A 125 -1.57 14.98 9.68
N GLY A 126 -2.42 14.49 8.78
CA GLY A 126 -3.68 13.81 9.13
C GLY A 126 -4.86 14.74 9.43
N PHE A 127 -4.70 16.05 9.22
CA PHE A 127 -5.75 17.03 9.37
C PHE A 127 -6.40 17.36 8.02
N TYR A 128 -7.70 17.25 7.91
CA TYR A 128 -8.44 17.56 6.69
C TYR A 128 -9.89 17.92 7.03
N ASN A 129 -10.48 18.84 6.29
CA ASN A 129 -11.88 19.27 6.46
C ASN A 129 -12.19 19.63 7.92
N ASP A 130 -11.34 20.50 8.50
CA ASP A 130 -11.43 21.00 9.88
C ASP A 130 -11.40 19.90 10.97
N THR A 131 -10.93 18.72 10.63
CA THR A 131 -10.91 17.56 11.53
C THR A 131 -9.55 16.85 11.50
N GLN A 132 -9.08 16.43 12.67
CA GLN A 132 -7.95 15.51 12.79
C GLN A 132 -8.44 14.07 12.56
N ILE A 133 -8.35 13.58 11.32
CA ILE A 133 -8.86 12.26 10.91
C ILE A 133 -7.86 11.17 11.28
N VAL A 134 -6.57 11.40 11.03
CA VAL A 134 -5.47 10.49 11.38
C VAL A 134 -4.56 11.19 12.39
N PRO A 135 -4.12 10.53 13.47
CA PRO A 135 -3.24 11.17 14.45
C PRO A 135 -1.98 11.76 13.79
N ALA A 136 -1.68 13.04 14.09
CA ALA A 136 -0.51 13.72 13.52
C ALA A 136 0.81 13.01 13.84
N SER A 137 0.90 12.36 15.00
CA SER A 137 2.06 11.55 15.39
C SER A 137 2.27 10.35 14.47
N TRP A 138 1.19 9.70 14.01
CA TRP A 138 1.27 8.57 13.09
C TRP A 138 1.75 9.01 11.70
N VAL A 139 1.20 10.10 11.16
CA VAL A 139 1.65 10.64 9.86
C VAL A 139 3.10 11.10 9.92
N ARG A 140 3.50 11.71 11.05
CA ARG A 140 4.90 12.11 11.28
C ARG A 140 5.83 10.90 11.35
N ASP A 141 5.45 9.85 12.08
CA ASP A 141 6.20 8.60 12.17
C ASP A 141 6.33 7.94 10.78
N THR A 142 5.26 7.91 10.02
CA THR A 142 5.25 7.41 8.63
C THR A 142 6.24 8.18 7.75
N ARG A 143 6.21 9.50 7.82
CA ARG A 143 7.02 10.39 6.97
C ARG A 143 8.50 10.41 7.35
N LEU A 144 8.81 10.40 8.65
CA LEU A 144 10.19 10.54 9.13
C LEU A 144 10.89 9.20 9.30
N GLY A 145 10.14 8.13 9.62
CA GLY A 145 10.72 6.85 10.02
C GLY A 145 11.66 6.99 11.23
N ASN A 146 12.50 6.01 11.41
CA ASN A 146 13.59 6.03 12.38
C ASN A 146 14.89 5.51 11.74
N ASP A 147 16.01 5.58 12.47
CA ASP A 147 17.32 5.18 11.93
C ASP A 147 17.36 3.71 11.51
N GLN A 148 16.77 2.82 12.29
CA GLN A 148 16.70 1.40 11.97
C GLN A 148 15.94 1.16 10.65
N VAL A 149 14.76 1.75 10.48
CA VAL A 149 13.94 1.61 9.26
C VAL A 149 14.71 2.12 8.04
N ARG A 150 15.39 3.27 8.15
CA ARG A 150 16.21 3.82 7.06
C ARG A 150 17.42 2.94 6.73
N GLN A 151 18.09 2.40 7.74
CA GLN A 151 19.23 1.50 7.53
C GLN A 151 18.81 0.20 6.83
N LEU A 152 17.74 -0.42 7.28
CA LEU A 152 17.19 -1.64 6.66
C LEU A 152 16.75 -1.40 5.22
N PHE A 153 16.10 -0.27 4.96
CA PHE A 153 15.69 0.11 3.60
C PHE A 153 16.90 0.36 2.70
N ALA A 154 17.90 1.08 3.17
CA ALA A 154 19.14 1.36 2.43
C ALA A 154 19.94 0.08 2.09
N ALA A 155 19.78 -0.99 2.87
CA ALA A 155 20.37 -2.29 2.60
C ALA A 155 19.54 -3.16 1.64
N SER A 156 18.32 -2.74 1.31
CA SER A 156 17.39 -3.49 0.46
C SER A 156 17.58 -3.23 -1.04
N GLU A 157 16.92 -4.04 -1.85
CA GLU A 157 16.85 -3.86 -3.31
C GLU A 157 16.13 -2.56 -3.73
N TYR A 158 15.31 -1.98 -2.85
CA TYR A 158 14.52 -0.78 -3.09
C TYR A 158 15.28 0.54 -2.91
N ARG A 159 16.52 0.50 -2.41
CA ARG A 159 17.34 1.71 -2.23
C ARG A 159 17.49 2.54 -3.52
N GLY A 160 17.49 1.87 -4.67
CA GLY A 160 17.59 2.53 -5.99
C GLY A 160 16.37 3.36 -6.36
N LEU A 161 15.21 3.06 -5.78
CA LEU A 161 13.97 3.84 -5.99
C LEU A 161 14.00 5.14 -5.17
N LEU A 162 14.43 5.06 -3.91
CA LEU A 162 14.50 6.19 -2.97
C LEU A 162 15.83 6.14 -2.20
N PRO A 163 16.91 6.72 -2.70
CA PRO A 163 18.24 6.62 -2.09
C PRO A 163 18.32 7.11 -0.63
N ASN A 164 17.52 8.11 -0.25
CA ASN A 164 17.45 8.68 1.11
C ASN A 164 16.14 8.33 1.81
N GLY A 165 15.37 7.42 1.22
CA GLY A 165 14.03 7.11 1.67
C GLY A 165 13.93 5.90 2.59
N HIS A 166 12.69 5.57 2.86
CA HIS A 166 12.30 4.39 3.63
C HIS A 166 10.86 3.97 3.26
N TYR A 167 10.47 2.82 3.82
CA TYR A 167 9.09 2.33 3.75
C TYR A 167 8.57 2.11 5.17
N ARG A 168 7.46 2.72 5.51
CA ARG A 168 6.84 2.60 6.84
C ARG A 168 5.33 2.79 6.76
N ASN A 169 4.59 2.01 7.54
CA ASN A 169 3.14 2.10 7.60
C ASN A 169 2.48 2.02 6.20
N GLN A 170 2.96 1.13 5.34
CA GLN A 170 2.52 0.89 3.96
C GLN A 170 2.79 2.09 3.00
N VAL A 171 3.67 3.00 3.36
CA VAL A 171 3.96 4.22 2.59
C VAL A 171 5.47 4.37 2.35
N TRP A 172 5.83 4.76 1.12
CA TRP A 172 7.19 5.14 0.74
C TRP A 172 7.41 6.62 1.09
N ALA A 173 8.52 6.94 1.70
CA ALA A 173 8.82 8.34 2.06
C ALA A 173 10.30 8.66 1.89
N ASP A 174 10.58 9.88 1.42
CA ASP A 174 11.90 10.51 1.48
C ASP A 174 11.83 11.75 2.36
N PRO A 175 12.31 11.66 3.63
CA PRO A 175 12.28 12.80 4.54
C PRO A 175 13.12 13.99 4.07
N THR A 176 14.21 13.73 3.31
CA THR A 176 15.11 14.77 2.81
C THR A 176 14.43 15.63 1.75
N ALA A 177 13.73 14.98 0.83
CA ALA A 177 12.94 15.65 -0.21
C ALA A 177 11.56 16.10 0.28
N GLN A 178 11.17 15.74 1.49
CA GLN A 178 9.83 15.94 2.06
C GLN A 178 8.71 15.28 1.23
N GLU A 179 9.01 14.09 0.72
CA GLU A 179 8.13 13.33 -0.17
C GLU A 179 7.49 12.16 0.54
N ILE A 180 6.23 11.91 0.17
CA ILE A 180 5.45 10.73 0.57
C ILE A 180 4.84 10.15 -0.71
N MET A 181 4.89 8.84 -0.87
CA MET A 181 4.38 8.16 -2.06
C MET A 181 3.62 6.90 -1.70
N CYS A 182 2.44 6.73 -2.31
CA CYS A 182 1.77 5.44 -2.41
C CYS A 182 1.97 4.96 -3.84
N ILE A 183 2.67 3.84 -4.02
CA ILE A 183 3.04 3.32 -5.34
C ILE A 183 2.29 2.02 -5.56
N GLY A 184 1.47 1.98 -6.61
CA GLY A 184 0.73 0.80 -7.03
C GLY A 184 1.28 0.21 -8.33
N ILE A 185 0.91 -1.04 -8.59
CA ILE A 185 1.26 -1.71 -9.85
C ILE A 185 0.63 -1.01 -11.05
N HIS A 186 1.18 -1.26 -12.24
CA HIS A 186 0.75 -0.65 -13.50
C HIS A 186 0.81 0.88 -13.53
N GLY A 187 1.62 1.50 -12.66
CA GLY A 187 1.89 2.93 -12.67
C GLY A 187 0.89 3.78 -11.87
N GLN A 188 0.11 3.18 -10.98
CA GLN A 188 -0.72 3.95 -10.04
C GLN A 188 0.16 4.69 -9.05
N SER A 189 -0.17 5.93 -8.72
CA SER A 189 0.53 6.63 -7.64
C SER A 189 -0.28 7.77 -7.02
N ILE A 190 -0.05 7.97 -5.73
CA ILE A 190 -0.33 9.21 -5.04
C ILE A 190 1.04 9.75 -4.60
N TYR A 191 1.39 10.93 -5.08
CA TYR A 191 2.63 11.63 -4.75
C TYR A 191 2.31 12.88 -3.96
N VAL A 192 3.01 13.08 -2.86
CA VAL A 192 2.88 14.23 -1.99
C VAL A 192 4.24 14.86 -1.78
N ASN A 193 4.38 16.15 -2.06
CA ASN A 193 5.58 16.92 -1.73
C ASN A 193 5.19 18.09 -0.83
N ARG A 194 5.64 18.04 0.42
CA ARG A 194 5.27 19.04 1.42
C ARG A 194 5.97 20.38 1.18
N ALA A 195 7.21 20.37 0.70
CA ALA A 195 7.95 21.61 0.42
C ALA A 195 7.34 22.38 -0.74
N LYS A 196 6.81 21.67 -1.73
CA LYS A 196 6.13 22.27 -2.90
C LYS A 196 4.63 22.49 -2.68
N ALA A 197 4.08 22.11 -1.55
CA ALA A 197 2.64 22.08 -1.26
C ALA A 197 1.84 21.36 -2.38
N LEU A 198 2.36 20.24 -2.86
CA LEU A 198 1.86 19.53 -4.04
C LEU A 198 1.31 18.15 -3.66
N VAL A 199 0.14 17.82 -4.21
CA VAL A 199 -0.38 16.46 -4.29
C VAL A 199 -0.65 16.15 -5.76
N CYS A 200 -0.17 14.99 -6.23
CA CYS A 200 -0.40 14.52 -7.59
C CYS A 200 -0.90 13.07 -7.54
N VAL A 201 -1.99 12.79 -8.23
CA VAL A 201 -2.52 11.43 -8.40
C VAL A 201 -2.38 11.02 -9.85
N LYS A 202 -1.82 9.85 -10.07
CA LYS A 202 -1.73 9.24 -11.39
C LYS A 202 -2.47 7.90 -11.37
N LEU A 203 -3.48 7.78 -12.20
CA LEU A 203 -4.11 6.52 -12.57
C LEU A 203 -3.60 6.12 -13.95
N SER A 204 -3.18 4.87 -14.10
CA SER A 204 -2.44 4.42 -15.27
C SER A 204 -2.71 2.94 -15.56
N SER A 205 -2.46 2.53 -16.79
CA SER A 205 -2.56 1.15 -17.28
C SER A 205 -1.26 0.72 -17.98
N HIS A 206 -0.13 0.88 -17.32
CA HIS A 206 1.15 0.43 -17.87
C HIS A 206 1.11 -1.08 -18.15
N PRO A 207 1.73 -1.55 -19.23
CA PRO A 207 1.70 -2.96 -19.58
C PRO A 207 2.41 -3.86 -18.57
N TYR A 208 3.40 -3.32 -17.86
CA TYR A 208 4.16 -4.05 -16.85
C TYR A 208 3.72 -3.64 -15.43
N PRO A 209 3.57 -4.61 -14.51
CA PRO A 209 3.17 -4.33 -13.13
C PRO A 209 4.15 -3.41 -12.39
N ALA A 210 5.44 -3.59 -12.60
CA ALA A 210 6.48 -2.75 -12.02
C ALA A 210 7.47 -2.29 -13.09
N ASP A 211 7.66 -0.97 -13.19
CA ASP A 211 8.63 -0.33 -14.06
C ASP A 211 9.30 0.79 -13.26
N PHE A 212 10.31 0.44 -12.48
CA PHE A 212 11.03 1.39 -11.62
C PHE A 212 11.69 2.55 -12.37
N PRO A 213 12.31 2.35 -13.56
CA PRO A 213 12.79 3.46 -14.38
C PRO A 213 11.70 4.48 -14.71
N LEU A 214 10.50 4.00 -15.05
CA LEU A 214 9.38 4.88 -15.40
C LEU A 214 8.81 5.59 -14.17
N TYR A 215 8.72 4.93 -13.01
CA TYR A 215 8.37 5.59 -11.75
C TYR A 215 9.37 6.70 -11.43
N GLY A 216 10.67 6.40 -11.48
CA GLY A 216 11.71 7.39 -11.25
C GLY A 216 11.67 8.58 -12.23
N THR A 217 11.32 8.34 -13.49
CA THR A 217 11.12 9.43 -14.47
C THR A 217 9.90 10.28 -14.15
N THR A 218 8.78 9.64 -13.76
CA THR A 218 7.56 10.35 -13.36
C THR A 218 7.83 11.27 -12.17
N TYR A 219 8.47 10.76 -11.12
CA TYR A 219 8.71 11.54 -9.90
C TYR A 219 9.75 12.64 -10.08
N ARG A 220 10.73 12.46 -10.98
CA ARG A 220 11.67 13.55 -11.31
C ARG A 220 11.03 14.68 -12.11
N ALA A 221 9.90 14.45 -12.75
CA ALA A 221 9.16 15.46 -13.49
C ALA A 221 8.23 16.31 -12.61
N LEU A 222 7.97 15.89 -11.36
CA LEU A 222 7.15 16.60 -10.37
C LEU A 222 8.01 17.44 -9.42
#